data_37f56685539ef1056476506d5afa9f5a
#
_entry.id   37f56685539ef1056476506d5afa9f5a
#
_cell.length_a   1.000
_cell.length_b   1.000
_cell.length_c   1.000
_cell.angle_alpha   90.00
_cell.angle_beta   90.00
_cell.angle_gamma   90.00
#
_symmetry.space_group_name_H-M   'P 1'
#
loop_
_entity.id
_entity.type
_entity.pdbx_description
1 polymer ?
#
loop_
_entity_poly.entity_id
_entity_poly.type
_entity_poly.pdbx_seq_one_letter_code
_entity_poly.pdbx_strand_id
1 'polypeptide(L)' 'MATRINKYLSEVGYCSRREADRLILEGKVTINGKIPEIGAKVEESDQIEV' A
#
# COMPACT_ATOMS: atom_id res chain seq x y z
N MET A 1 -11.90 5.37 7.19
CA MET A 1 -10.92 5.02 8.21
C MET A 1 -9.60 4.62 7.58
N ALA A 2 -8.50 5.01 8.22
CA ALA A 2 -7.18 4.67 7.68
C ALA A 2 -6.91 3.17 7.81
N THR A 3 -6.36 2.59 6.77
CA THR A 3 -6.01 1.17 6.73
C THR A 3 -4.53 1.06 6.39
N ARG A 4 -3.83 0.13 7.01
CA ARG A 4 -2.43 -0.09 6.65
C ARG A 4 -2.33 -0.47 5.18
N ILE A 5 -1.35 0.07 4.49
CA ILE A 5 -1.22 -0.13 3.04
C ILE A 5 -1.11 -1.60 2.67
N ASN A 6 -0.41 -2.41 3.46
CA ASN A 6 -0.29 -3.83 3.16
C ASN A 6 -1.65 -4.54 3.28
N LYS A 7 -2.44 -4.17 4.29
CA LYS A 7 -3.78 -4.71 4.45
C LYS A 7 -4.67 -4.26 3.29
N TYR A 8 -4.58 -3.00 2.90
CA TYR A 8 -5.34 -2.47 1.79
C TYR A 8 -5.09 -3.26 0.51
N LEU A 9 -3.82 -3.48 0.16
CA LEU A 9 -3.46 -4.22 -1.04
C LEU A 9 -3.95 -5.66 -1.01
N SER A 10 -3.96 -6.25 0.19
CA SER A 10 -4.49 -7.60 0.36
C SER A 10 -6.00 -7.64 0.21
N GLU A 11 -6.71 -6.66 0.76
CA GLU A 11 -8.17 -6.62 0.70
C GLU A 11 -8.70 -6.39 -0.72
N VAL A 12 -7.99 -5.60 -1.53
CA VAL A 12 -8.40 -5.40 -2.92
C VAL A 12 -7.96 -6.56 -3.82
N GLY A 13 -7.28 -7.56 -3.27
CA GLY A 13 -6.92 -8.75 -4.01
C GLY A 13 -5.71 -8.59 -4.91
N TYR A 14 -4.89 -7.55 -4.69
CA TYR A 14 -3.71 -7.34 -5.52
C TYR A 14 -2.59 -8.32 -5.17
N CYS A 15 -2.32 -8.49 -3.88
CA CYS A 15 -1.26 -9.36 -3.40
C CYS A 15 -1.49 -9.71 -1.93
N SER A 16 -0.66 -10.58 -1.36
CA SER A 16 -0.70 -10.87 0.06
C SER A 16 -0.04 -9.71 0.84
N ARG A 17 -0.27 -9.66 2.16
CA ARG A 17 0.35 -8.63 2.99
C ARG A 17 1.87 -8.69 2.94
N ARG A 18 2.43 -9.90 2.94
CA ARG A 18 3.87 -10.08 2.86
C ARG A 18 4.41 -9.53 1.54
N GLU A 19 3.72 -9.82 0.44
CA GLU A 19 4.11 -9.32 -0.86
C GLU A 19 3.99 -7.80 -0.92
N ALA A 20 2.96 -7.26 -0.30
CA ALA A 20 2.76 -5.81 -0.25
C ALA A 20 3.93 -5.14 0.47
N ASP A 21 4.36 -5.69 1.61
CA ASP A 21 5.51 -5.13 2.33
C ASP A 21 6.76 -5.13 1.46
N ARG A 22 6.97 -6.20 0.72
CA ARG A 22 8.10 -6.31 -0.19
C ARG A 22 8.03 -5.24 -1.29
N LEU A 23 6.86 -5.07 -1.90
CA LEU A 23 6.67 -4.07 -2.95
C LEU A 23 6.92 -2.66 -2.42
N ILE A 24 6.49 -2.38 -1.19
CA ILE A 24 6.72 -1.09 -0.56
C ILE A 24 8.23 -0.85 -0.37
N LEU A 25 8.95 -1.85 0.13
CA LEU A 25 10.40 -1.74 0.31
C LEU A 25 11.14 -1.52 -0.99
N GLU A 26 10.64 -2.10 -2.07
CA GLU A 26 11.27 -1.97 -3.38
C GLU A 26 10.88 -0.66 -4.09
N GLY A 27 10.01 0.14 -3.48
CA GLY A 27 9.57 1.40 -4.06
C GLY A 27 8.63 1.23 -5.24
N LYS A 28 7.93 0.11 -5.30
CA LYS A 28 7.01 -0.17 -6.42
C LYS A 28 5.58 0.26 -6.15
N VAL A 29 5.29 0.72 -4.94
CA VAL A 29 3.96 1.16 -4.56
C VAL A 29 4.02 2.66 -4.27
N THR A 30 3.02 3.40 -4.74
CA THR A 30 2.94 4.83 -4.45
C THR A 30 1.56 5.18 -3.92
N ILE A 31 1.53 6.15 -3.01
CA ILE A 31 0.30 6.76 -2.50
C ILE A 31 0.32 8.21 -2.94
N ASN A 32 -0.64 8.60 -3.77
CA ASN A 32 -0.72 9.97 -4.29
C ASN A 32 0.60 10.41 -4.94
N GLY A 33 1.27 9.49 -5.62
CA GLY A 33 2.52 9.75 -6.31
C GLY A 33 3.78 9.72 -5.45
N LYS A 34 3.65 9.36 -4.18
CA LYS A 34 4.79 9.28 -3.25
C LYS A 34 4.99 7.86 -2.77
N ILE A 35 6.25 7.47 -2.60
CA ILE A 35 6.57 6.15 -2.08
C ILE A 35 6.26 6.12 -0.58
N PRO A 36 5.40 5.21 -0.11
CA PRO A 36 5.04 5.15 1.30
C PRO A 36 6.12 4.45 2.12
N GLU A 37 6.05 4.66 3.43
CA GLU A 37 6.89 3.91 4.37
C GLU A 37 6.16 2.64 4.78
N ILE A 38 6.91 1.66 5.29
CA ILE A 38 6.31 0.45 5.85
C ILE A 38 5.45 0.86 7.04
N GLY A 39 4.22 0.35 7.06
CA GLY A 39 3.27 0.71 8.10
C GLY A 39 2.48 1.96 7.77
N ALA A 40 2.70 2.59 6.62
CA ALA A 40 1.90 3.72 6.19
C ALA A 40 0.43 3.34 6.12
N LYS A 41 -0.45 4.29 6.39
CA LYS A 41 -1.89 4.08 6.33
C LYS A 41 -2.47 4.84 5.15
N VAL A 42 -3.50 4.27 4.54
CA VAL A 42 -4.18 4.87 3.41
C VAL A 42 -5.64 5.13 3.74
N GLU A 43 -6.18 6.17 3.15
CA GLU A 43 -7.60 6.50 3.24
C GLU A 43 -8.30 6.12 1.94
N GLU A 44 -9.62 6.07 1.98
CA GLU A 44 -10.39 5.72 0.79
C GLU A 44 -10.16 6.69 -0.37
N SER A 45 -9.87 7.94 -0.06
CA SER A 45 -9.63 8.96 -1.08
C SER A 45 -8.21 8.95 -1.63
N ASP A 46 -7.30 8.18 -1.04
CA ASP A 46 -5.92 8.13 -1.50
C ASP A 46 -5.81 7.31 -2.79
N GLN A 47 -4.97 7.77 -3.69
CA GLN A 47 -4.69 7.03 -4.92
C GLN A 47 -3.48 6.14 -4.72
N ILE A 48 -3.69 4.84 -4.85
CA ILE A 48 -2.64 3.85 -4.68
C ILE A 48 -2.29 3.30 -6.06
N GLU A 49 -1.02 3.35 -6.42
CA GLU A 49 -0.53 2.77 -7.67
C GLU A 49 0.59 1.79 -7.38
N VAL A 50 0.62 0.73 -8.17
CA VAL A 50 1.63 -0.32 -8.04
C VAL A 50 2.33 -0.52 -9.35
#